data_68ae434d74e1fd73417e37b899a4ad1d
#
_entry.id   68ae434d74e1fd73417e37b899a4ad1d
#
_cell.length_a   1.000
_cell.length_b   1.000
_cell.length_c   1.000
_cell.angle_alpha   90.00
_cell.angle_beta   90.00
_cell.angle_gamma   90.00
#
_symmetry.space_group_name_H-M   'P 1'
#
loop_
_entity.id
_entity.type
_entity.pdbx_description
1 polymer ?
#
loop_
_entity_poly.entity_id
_entity_poly.type
_entity_poly.pdbx_seq_one_letter_code
_entity_poly.pdbx_strand_id
1 'polypeptide(L)'
;MAISQKMITFAERSSWIRKMFEEGARLKAQYGGDQVCDFSLGNPDLPPPVQYQDAVRKITAAETPGAHGYMANSGYPFVREAVAKQIGAEQEMAVGQDDILMTVGAAGAINVVMKALLDPGDEVIILAPFFVEYNFYVDNHGGVTKIVNTAADFSLDLAAIGAAISPKTKAIIINSPNNPTGQIYSAAELAGLGEVLAKAGQTIYLISDEPYRKIVYDNHTVPSIFRAYRNSLIVSSYSKDLSLPGERIGYIAVYPEIEGKAQLLGAMTLANRILGFVNAPALMQRVVAELQGVTVDCSIYARRRELFCKVLSEAGYEFIPPKGAFYMFPKSPIADDAQFVGLLAEEKILGVPGRGFGMPGYFRLAFCVEDAVISRSAEGFKRALAAAKKLA
;
A
#
# COMPACT_ATOMS: atom_id res chain seq x y z
N MET A 1 3.15 -9.40 33.96
CA MET A 1 4.16 -8.69 33.16
C MET A 1 3.68 -7.25 32.96
N ALA A 2 4.57 -6.27 33.06
CA ALA A 2 4.24 -4.85 32.86
C ALA A 2 4.22 -4.45 31.36
N ILE A 3 3.59 -5.30 30.53
CA ILE A 3 3.43 -5.08 29.07
C ILE A 3 1.96 -4.82 28.80
N SER A 4 1.67 -3.90 27.88
CA SER A 4 0.29 -3.62 27.47
C SER A 4 -0.40 -4.90 26.98
N GLN A 5 -1.55 -5.25 27.56
CA GLN A 5 -2.36 -6.39 27.13
C GLN A 5 -2.79 -6.27 25.67
N LYS A 6 -3.08 -5.06 25.22
CA LYS A 6 -3.38 -4.75 23.82
C LYS A 6 -2.22 -5.14 22.88
N MET A 7 -0.97 -4.82 23.26
CA MET A 7 0.21 -5.18 22.48
C MET A 7 0.46 -6.69 22.45
N ILE A 8 0.16 -7.41 23.55
CA ILE A 8 0.22 -8.87 23.55
C ILE A 8 -0.77 -9.43 22.53
N THR A 9 -2.05 -8.99 22.60
CA THR A 9 -3.08 -9.41 21.65
C THR A 9 -2.72 -9.06 20.19
N PHE A 10 -2.14 -7.89 19.98
CA PHE A 10 -1.67 -7.49 18.64
C PHE A 10 -0.52 -8.36 18.16
N ALA A 11 0.45 -8.68 19.00
CA ALA A 11 1.54 -9.58 18.64
C ALA A 11 1.05 -10.99 18.27
N GLU A 12 0.04 -11.50 18.96
CA GLU A 12 -0.60 -12.79 18.67
C GLU A 12 -1.38 -12.77 17.35
N ARG A 13 -2.08 -11.67 17.06
CA ARG A 13 -2.84 -11.46 15.82
C ARG A 13 -1.98 -10.97 14.67
N SER A 14 -0.86 -10.32 14.98
CA SER A 14 -0.01 -9.67 13.99
C SER A 14 0.76 -10.69 13.18
N SER A 15 0.19 -10.91 12.10
CA SER A 15 0.78 -11.14 10.81
C SER A 15 1.14 -12.56 10.46
N TRP A 16 0.25 -13.06 9.67
CA TRP A 16 0.61 -14.12 8.73
C TRP A 16 1.85 -13.74 7.89
N ILE A 17 2.03 -12.47 7.54
CA ILE A 17 3.22 -11.95 6.86
C ILE A 17 4.48 -12.22 7.69
N ARG A 18 4.45 -11.94 9.00
CA ARG A 18 5.58 -12.20 9.90
C ARG A 18 5.84 -13.70 10.05
N LYS A 19 4.78 -14.51 10.26
CA LYS A 19 4.91 -15.97 10.34
C LYS A 19 5.55 -16.54 9.07
N MET A 20 5.13 -16.05 7.89
CA MET A 20 5.71 -16.48 6.63
C MET A 20 7.15 -16.01 6.46
N PHE A 21 7.51 -14.85 7.01
CA PHE A 21 8.89 -14.39 7.04
C PHE A 21 9.78 -15.29 7.90
N GLU A 22 9.32 -15.64 9.11
CA GLU A 22 10.02 -16.55 10.02
C GLU A 22 10.15 -17.95 9.41
N GLU A 23 9.07 -18.46 8.79
CA GLU A 23 9.07 -19.72 8.06
C GLU A 23 10.03 -19.69 6.86
N GLY A 24 10.04 -18.58 6.13
CA GLY A 24 10.98 -18.36 5.03
C GLY A 24 12.43 -18.41 5.47
N ALA A 25 12.77 -17.77 6.59
CA ALA A 25 14.10 -17.83 7.16
C ALA A 25 14.47 -19.28 7.56
N ARG A 26 13.54 -20.03 8.15
CA ARG A 26 13.71 -21.43 8.51
C ARG A 26 13.96 -22.32 7.29
N LEU A 27 13.11 -22.20 6.27
CA LEU A 27 13.24 -23.01 5.04
C LEU A 27 14.53 -22.68 4.28
N LYS A 28 14.92 -21.41 4.18
CA LYS A 28 16.17 -20.99 3.56
C LYS A 28 17.39 -21.53 4.31
N ALA A 29 17.35 -21.55 5.64
CA ALA A 29 18.41 -22.14 6.46
C ALA A 29 18.50 -23.67 6.27
N GLN A 30 17.36 -24.36 6.12
CA GLN A 30 17.30 -25.81 5.99
C GLN A 30 17.67 -26.32 4.60
N TYR A 31 17.21 -25.61 3.54
CA TYR A 31 17.30 -26.11 2.15
C TYR A 31 18.22 -25.29 1.26
N GLY A 32 18.68 -24.13 1.73
CA GLY A 32 19.39 -23.13 0.91
C GLY A 32 18.43 -22.14 0.24
N GLY A 33 18.85 -20.88 0.14
CA GLY A 33 18.03 -19.78 -0.41
C GLY A 33 17.55 -20.05 -1.84
N ASP A 34 18.39 -20.68 -2.65
CA ASP A 34 18.10 -21.00 -4.05
C ASP A 34 17.00 -22.07 -4.24
N GLN A 35 16.64 -22.79 -3.18
CA GLN A 35 15.60 -23.81 -3.24
C GLN A 35 14.24 -23.33 -2.78
N VAL A 36 14.16 -22.13 -2.21
CA VAL A 36 12.91 -21.55 -1.68
C VAL A 36 12.36 -20.49 -2.63
N CYS A 37 11.12 -20.64 -3.03
CA CYS A 37 10.39 -19.67 -3.82
C CYS A 37 9.59 -18.77 -2.88
N ASP A 38 10.19 -17.63 -2.47
CA ASP A 38 9.62 -16.74 -1.45
C ASP A 38 8.83 -15.61 -2.10
N PHE A 39 7.49 -15.76 -2.17
CA PHE A 39 6.54 -14.77 -2.65
C PHE A 39 5.78 -14.08 -1.50
N SER A 40 6.26 -14.21 -0.26
CA SER A 40 5.56 -13.69 0.92
C SER A 40 5.72 -12.18 1.12
N LEU A 41 6.85 -11.60 0.69
CA LEU A 41 7.18 -10.20 0.92
C LEU A 41 7.04 -9.33 -0.34
N GLY A 42 6.32 -8.24 -0.22
CA GLY A 42 6.25 -7.18 -1.24
C GLY A 42 7.40 -6.17 -1.10
N ASN A 43 8.64 -6.66 -1.07
CA ASN A 43 9.84 -5.84 -1.03
C ASN A 43 10.40 -5.69 -2.45
N PRO A 44 10.48 -4.47 -3.02
CA PRO A 44 11.05 -4.28 -4.35
C PRO A 44 12.47 -4.88 -4.42
N ASP A 45 12.74 -5.64 -5.46
CA ASP A 45 14.04 -6.28 -5.70
C ASP A 45 14.87 -5.55 -6.77
N LEU A 46 14.23 -4.69 -7.56
CA LEU A 46 14.93 -3.87 -8.53
C LEU A 46 15.77 -2.80 -7.83
N PRO A 47 16.96 -2.48 -8.36
CA PRO A 47 17.73 -1.35 -7.86
C PRO A 47 16.98 -0.05 -8.12
N PRO A 48 17.21 0.99 -7.31
CA PRO A 48 16.74 2.33 -7.62
C PRO A 48 17.19 2.78 -9.01
N PRO A 49 16.41 3.63 -9.70
CA PRO A 49 16.80 4.20 -10.99
C PRO A 49 18.17 4.90 -10.92
N VAL A 50 18.92 4.92 -12.01
CA VAL A 50 20.27 5.53 -12.05
C VAL A 50 20.24 7.00 -11.61
N GLN A 51 19.19 7.73 -11.93
CA GLN A 51 18.96 9.12 -11.51
C GLN A 51 18.99 9.31 -9.98
N TYR A 52 18.63 8.27 -9.22
CA TYR A 52 18.74 8.32 -7.75
C TYR A 52 20.19 8.47 -7.30
N GLN A 53 21.10 7.67 -7.87
CA GLN A 53 22.51 7.76 -7.51
C GLN A 53 23.12 9.12 -7.91
N ASP A 54 22.72 9.66 -9.05
CA ASP A 54 23.19 10.95 -9.53
C ASP A 54 22.68 12.10 -8.64
N ALA A 55 21.40 12.06 -8.25
CA ALA A 55 20.82 13.02 -7.31
C ALA A 55 21.51 12.97 -5.94
N VAL A 56 21.75 11.77 -5.40
CA VAL A 56 22.47 11.59 -4.12
C VAL A 56 23.88 12.17 -4.22
N ARG A 57 24.67 11.83 -5.25
CA ARG A 57 26.03 12.36 -5.45
C ARG A 57 26.04 13.89 -5.55
N LYS A 58 25.16 14.46 -6.37
CA LYS A 58 25.01 15.90 -6.55
C LYS A 58 24.71 16.61 -5.24
N ILE A 59 23.72 16.12 -4.48
CA ILE A 59 23.23 16.74 -3.26
C ILE A 59 24.26 16.63 -2.13
N THR A 60 24.94 15.47 -2.01
CA THR A 60 25.96 15.26 -0.97
C THR A 60 27.28 15.96 -1.28
N ALA A 61 27.62 16.19 -2.54
CA ALA A 61 28.77 16.96 -2.94
C ALA A 61 28.61 18.49 -2.71
N ALA A 62 27.37 18.97 -2.70
CA ALA A 62 27.04 20.37 -2.44
C ALA A 62 26.88 20.60 -0.92
N GLU A 63 27.96 20.64 -0.17
CA GLU A 63 27.93 20.93 1.28
C GLU A 63 27.31 22.31 1.56
N THR A 64 26.00 22.30 1.87
CA THR A 64 25.25 23.51 2.20
C THR A 64 25.12 23.61 3.72
N PRO A 65 25.56 24.70 4.36
CA PRO A 65 25.36 24.90 5.78
C PRO A 65 23.88 24.73 6.18
N GLY A 66 23.61 23.95 7.22
CA GLY A 66 22.25 23.68 7.70
C GLY A 66 21.46 22.64 6.89
N ALA A 67 22.05 22.00 5.89
CA ALA A 67 21.39 21.01 5.04
C ALA A 67 20.82 19.79 5.78
N HIS A 68 21.33 19.49 6.97
CA HIS A 68 20.86 18.41 7.86
C HIS A 68 20.12 18.93 9.09
N GLY A 69 19.86 20.24 9.15
CA GLY A 69 19.13 20.88 10.25
C GLY A 69 17.63 20.60 10.23
N TYR A 70 16.95 20.93 11.34
CA TYR A 70 15.49 20.94 11.38
C TYR A 70 14.92 21.94 10.38
N MET A 71 13.75 21.64 9.85
CA MET A 71 13.00 22.46 8.90
C MET A 71 11.54 22.62 9.36
N ALA A 72 10.73 23.30 8.60
CA ALA A 72 9.27 23.32 8.80
C ALA A 72 8.73 21.88 8.86
N ASN A 73 7.86 21.58 9.82
CA ASN A 73 7.35 20.21 10.00
C ASN A 73 6.59 19.65 8.79
N SER A 74 6.12 20.53 7.88
CA SER A 74 5.56 20.15 6.58
C SER A 74 6.59 19.75 5.52
N GLY A 75 7.89 19.97 5.77
CA GLY A 75 8.96 19.73 4.80
C GLY A 75 9.43 21.02 4.10
N TYR A 76 10.50 20.89 3.31
CA TYR A 76 11.06 22.01 2.54
C TYR A 76 10.06 22.54 1.51
N PRO A 77 9.87 23.87 1.38
CA PRO A 77 8.92 24.46 0.41
C PRO A 77 9.20 24.01 -1.03
N PHE A 78 10.45 24.06 -1.49
CA PHE A 78 10.81 23.67 -2.85
C PHE A 78 10.57 22.18 -3.15
N VAL A 79 10.67 21.31 -2.12
CA VAL A 79 10.34 19.88 -2.25
C VAL A 79 8.84 19.72 -2.40
N ARG A 80 8.06 20.38 -1.54
CA ARG A 80 6.59 20.37 -1.61
C ARG A 80 6.09 20.92 -2.94
N GLU A 81 6.74 21.95 -3.48
CA GLU A 81 6.42 22.49 -4.81
C GLU A 81 6.67 21.47 -5.93
N ALA A 82 7.83 20.78 -5.90
CA ALA A 82 8.13 19.73 -6.87
C ALA A 82 7.11 18.58 -6.82
N VAL A 83 6.74 18.13 -5.61
CA VAL A 83 5.72 17.12 -5.40
C VAL A 83 4.34 17.61 -5.87
N ALA A 84 3.97 18.85 -5.53
CA ALA A 84 2.70 19.45 -5.94
C ALA A 84 2.53 19.49 -7.46
N LYS A 85 3.60 19.85 -8.19
CA LYS A 85 3.61 19.86 -9.66
C LYS A 85 3.34 18.45 -10.23
N GLN A 86 3.97 17.41 -9.66
CA GLN A 86 3.77 16.02 -10.08
C GLN A 86 2.33 15.58 -9.79
N ILE A 87 1.84 15.83 -8.57
CA ILE A 87 0.47 15.49 -8.18
C ILE A 87 -0.54 16.25 -9.04
N GLY A 88 -0.29 17.51 -9.32
CA GLY A 88 -1.17 18.30 -10.20
C GLY A 88 -1.31 17.66 -11.60
N ALA A 89 -0.23 17.16 -12.17
CA ALA A 89 -0.27 16.42 -13.43
C ALA A 89 -1.03 15.09 -13.31
N GLU A 90 -0.81 14.32 -12.22
CA GLU A 90 -1.46 13.03 -11.99
C GLU A 90 -2.96 13.16 -11.64
N GLN A 91 -3.35 14.26 -11.00
CA GLN A 91 -4.74 14.54 -10.61
C GLN A 91 -5.48 15.45 -11.58
N GLU A 92 -4.81 15.90 -12.64
CA GLU A 92 -5.36 16.79 -13.69
C GLU A 92 -5.96 18.08 -13.13
N MET A 93 -5.30 18.70 -12.16
CA MET A 93 -5.70 19.96 -11.55
C MET A 93 -4.51 20.70 -10.94
N ALA A 94 -4.69 22.01 -10.66
CA ALA A 94 -3.67 22.78 -9.98
C ALA A 94 -3.56 22.37 -8.51
N VAL A 95 -2.36 21.93 -8.08
CA VAL A 95 -2.02 21.63 -6.69
C VAL A 95 -0.85 22.51 -6.29
N GLY A 96 -0.94 23.16 -5.13
CA GLY A 96 0.11 24.05 -4.62
C GLY A 96 0.99 23.36 -3.58
N GLN A 97 2.17 23.98 -3.30
CA GLN A 97 3.05 23.47 -2.25
C GLN A 97 2.36 23.38 -0.88
N ASP A 98 1.38 24.25 -0.64
CA ASP A 98 0.66 24.30 0.63
C ASP A 98 -0.46 23.23 0.73
N ASP A 99 -0.63 22.42 -0.31
CA ASP A 99 -1.47 21.22 -0.31
C ASP A 99 -0.67 19.96 0.04
N ILE A 100 0.66 20.07 0.22
CA ILE A 100 1.58 18.95 0.41
C ILE A 100 2.20 18.97 1.81
N LEU A 101 2.29 17.79 2.44
CA LEU A 101 3.03 17.55 3.67
C LEU A 101 3.96 16.36 3.47
N MET A 102 5.27 16.55 3.67
CA MET A 102 6.27 15.47 3.57
C MET A 102 6.26 14.59 4.82
N THR A 103 6.35 13.27 4.62
CA THR A 103 6.19 12.28 5.69
C THR A 103 7.25 11.17 5.65
N VAL A 104 7.32 10.38 6.71
CA VAL A 104 8.22 9.20 6.80
C VAL A 104 7.60 7.97 6.12
N GLY A 105 7.34 8.10 4.82
CA GLY A 105 6.66 7.10 3.99
C GLY A 105 5.14 7.13 4.16
N ALA A 106 4.42 6.32 3.37
CA ALA A 106 2.96 6.25 3.39
C ALA A 106 2.41 5.77 4.74
N ALA A 107 3.09 4.85 5.42
CA ALA A 107 2.71 4.40 6.76
C ALA A 107 2.70 5.55 7.78
N GLY A 108 3.75 6.39 7.77
CA GLY A 108 3.80 7.61 8.58
C GLY A 108 2.69 8.59 8.18
N ALA A 109 2.44 8.74 6.88
CA ALA A 109 1.37 9.60 6.36
C ALA A 109 -0.01 9.17 6.89
N ILE A 110 -0.36 7.88 6.82
CA ILE A 110 -1.65 7.39 7.32
C ILE A 110 -1.77 7.61 8.83
N ASN A 111 -0.71 7.33 9.62
CA ASN A 111 -0.73 7.60 11.07
C ASN A 111 -0.93 9.09 11.37
N VAL A 112 -0.31 9.99 10.60
CA VAL A 112 -0.50 11.44 10.72
C VAL A 112 -1.95 11.82 10.42
N VAL A 113 -2.54 11.29 9.34
CA VAL A 113 -3.94 11.54 8.97
C VAL A 113 -4.88 10.99 10.05
N MET A 114 -4.70 9.75 10.50
CA MET A 114 -5.53 9.16 11.55
C MET A 114 -5.45 9.96 12.85
N LYS A 115 -4.24 10.40 13.26
CA LYS A 115 -4.05 11.23 14.46
C LYS A 115 -4.76 12.59 14.35
N ALA A 116 -4.83 13.16 13.14
CA ALA A 116 -5.47 14.46 12.91
C ALA A 116 -7.00 14.37 12.83
N LEU A 117 -7.55 13.22 12.43
CA LEU A 117 -8.99 13.06 12.16
C LEU A 117 -9.79 12.40 13.27
N LEU A 118 -9.16 11.51 14.07
CA LEU A 118 -9.91 10.58 14.94
C LEU A 118 -9.93 11.03 16.39
N ASP A 119 -11.13 11.07 16.93
CA ASP A 119 -11.40 10.98 18.35
C ASP A 119 -11.71 9.53 18.76
N PRO A 120 -11.60 9.16 20.06
CA PRO A 120 -11.88 7.80 20.52
C PRO A 120 -13.30 7.34 20.13
N GLY A 121 -13.37 6.23 19.40
CA GLY A 121 -14.62 5.63 18.93
C GLY A 121 -15.11 6.11 17.57
N ASP A 122 -14.40 7.03 16.92
CA ASP A 122 -14.66 7.37 15.51
C ASP A 122 -14.37 6.18 14.59
N GLU A 123 -15.10 6.07 13.48
CA GLU A 123 -15.03 4.92 12.60
C GLU A 123 -14.28 5.26 11.31
N VAL A 124 -13.48 4.29 10.85
CA VAL A 124 -12.83 4.30 9.54
C VAL A 124 -13.24 3.06 8.76
N ILE A 125 -13.82 3.25 7.58
CA ILE A 125 -14.13 2.16 6.66
C ILE A 125 -12.88 1.74 5.92
N ILE A 126 -12.58 0.43 5.89
CA ILE A 126 -11.55 -0.18 5.05
C ILE A 126 -12.15 -1.29 4.20
N LEU A 127 -11.67 -1.43 2.97
CA LEU A 127 -12.24 -2.32 1.97
C LEU A 127 -11.43 -3.62 1.89
N ALA A 128 -12.05 -4.75 2.23
CA ALA A 128 -11.40 -6.05 2.12
C ALA A 128 -11.43 -6.57 0.67
N PRO A 129 -10.28 -7.09 0.16
CA PRO A 129 -9.04 -7.30 0.87
C PRO A 129 -8.19 -6.01 0.99
N PHE A 130 -7.51 -5.84 2.12
CA PHE A 130 -6.78 -4.62 2.47
C PHE A 130 -5.38 -4.92 3.02
N PHE A 131 -4.51 -3.92 3.01
CA PHE A 131 -3.23 -3.99 3.69
C PHE A 131 -3.44 -4.02 5.21
N VAL A 132 -3.00 -5.11 5.85
CA VAL A 132 -3.33 -5.45 7.25
C VAL A 132 -3.03 -4.34 8.27
N GLU A 133 -2.00 -3.54 8.00
CA GLU A 133 -1.55 -2.49 8.92
C GLU A 133 -2.58 -1.36 9.11
N TYR A 134 -3.55 -1.19 8.21
CA TYR A 134 -4.59 -0.16 8.36
C TYR A 134 -5.37 -0.31 9.67
N ASN A 135 -5.65 -1.56 10.10
CA ASN A 135 -6.29 -1.82 11.39
C ASN A 135 -5.50 -1.24 12.56
N PHE A 136 -4.18 -1.43 12.54
CA PHE A 136 -3.31 -0.91 13.58
C PHE A 136 -3.21 0.61 13.54
N TYR A 137 -3.15 1.21 12.34
CA TYR A 137 -3.08 2.67 12.22
C TYR A 137 -4.35 3.35 12.73
N VAL A 138 -5.53 2.79 12.46
CA VAL A 138 -6.81 3.30 12.98
C VAL A 138 -6.86 3.14 14.51
N ASP A 139 -6.53 1.93 15.01
CA ASP A 139 -6.60 1.61 16.44
C ASP A 139 -5.57 2.39 17.28
N ASN A 140 -4.37 2.68 16.73
CA ASN A 140 -3.34 3.49 17.39
C ASN A 140 -3.84 4.88 17.82
N HIS A 141 -4.87 5.38 17.15
CA HIS A 141 -5.44 6.71 17.39
C HIS A 141 -6.86 6.66 17.97
N GLY A 142 -7.24 5.50 18.53
CA GLY A 142 -8.53 5.33 19.22
C GLY A 142 -9.72 5.10 18.28
N GLY A 143 -9.48 5.00 16.99
CA GLY A 143 -10.51 4.72 16.00
C GLY A 143 -10.97 3.26 15.99
N VAL A 144 -12.11 3.03 15.36
CA VAL A 144 -12.72 1.71 15.16
C VAL A 144 -12.75 1.41 13.67
N THR A 145 -12.16 0.30 13.25
CA THR A 145 -12.19 -0.12 11.86
C THR A 145 -13.52 -0.79 11.51
N LYS A 146 -14.18 -0.31 10.45
CA LYS A 146 -15.31 -0.97 9.80
C LYS A 146 -14.86 -1.63 8.50
N ILE A 147 -14.94 -2.95 8.45
CA ILE A 147 -14.54 -3.72 7.26
C ILE A 147 -15.75 -3.87 6.35
N VAL A 148 -15.59 -3.51 5.07
CA VAL A 148 -16.56 -3.74 4.00
C VAL A 148 -15.89 -4.57 2.92
N ASN A 149 -16.52 -5.66 2.50
CA ASN A 149 -15.99 -6.47 1.41
C ASN A 149 -16.17 -5.77 0.06
N THR A 150 -15.20 -5.91 -0.82
CA THR A 150 -15.37 -5.61 -2.24
C THR A 150 -16.22 -6.67 -2.92
N ALA A 151 -16.68 -6.43 -4.14
CA ALA A 151 -17.34 -7.44 -4.97
C ALA A 151 -16.37 -8.60 -5.32
N ALA A 152 -16.91 -9.67 -5.92
CA ALA A 152 -16.14 -10.88 -6.24
C ALA A 152 -14.99 -10.64 -7.25
N ASP A 153 -15.11 -9.60 -8.07
CA ASP A 153 -14.08 -9.13 -9.00
C ASP A 153 -13.15 -8.05 -8.41
N PHE A 154 -13.26 -7.82 -7.11
CA PHE A 154 -12.55 -6.79 -6.34
C PHE A 154 -12.94 -5.34 -6.70
N SER A 155 -14.04 -5.12 -7.40
CA SER A 155 -14.63 -3.80 -7.61
C SER A 155 -15.30 -3.25 -6.34
N LEU A 156 -15.59 -1.93 -6.30
CA LEU A 156 -16.24 -1.29 -5.15
C LEU A 156 -17.71 -1.72 -5.04
N ASP A 157 -18.11 -2.30 -3.92
CA ASP A 157 -19.52 -2.47 -3.57
C ASP A 157 -20.05 -1.18 -2.94
N LEU A 158 -20.52 -0.26 -3.79
CA LEU A 158 -21.01 1.06 -3.37
C LEU A 158 -22.23 0.97 -2.44
N ALA A 159 -23.06 -0.05 -2.60
CA ALA A 159 -24.24 -0.26 -1.75
C ALA A 159 -23.80 -0.69 -0.34
N ALA A 160 -22.88 -1.65 -0.24
CA ALA A 160 -22.34 -2.10 1.03
C ALA A 160 -21.56 -0.98 1.73
N ILE A 161 -20.79 -0.16 0.99
CA ILE A 161 -20.09 1.01 1.54
C ILE A 161 -21.09 2.00 2.11
N GLY A 162 -22.14 2.35 1.35
CA GLY A 162 -23.19 3.26 1.81
C GLY A 162 -23.89 2.77 3.07
N ALA A 163 -24.20 1.48 3.14
CA ALA A 163 -24.84 0.84 4.31
C ALA A 163 -23.93 0.82 5.56
N ALA A 164 -22.61 0.84 5.37
CA ALA A 164 -21.64 0.86 6.48
C ALA A 164 -21.43 2.25 7.09
N ILE A 165 -21.82 3.32 6.43
CA ILE A 165 -21.69 4.69 6.92
C ILE A 165 -22.59 4.89 8.15
N SER A 166 -22.01 5.46 9.20
CA SER A 166 -22.71 5.85 10.43
C SER A 166 -22.37 7.29 10.83
N PRO A 167 -23.06 7.88 11.81
CA PRO A 167 -22.70 9.21 12.33
C PRO A 167 -21.26 9.31 12.91
N LYS A 168 -20.60 8.18 13.16
CA LYS A 168 -19.22 8.10 13.64
C LYS A 168 -18.20 7.95 12.52
N THR A 169 -18.62 7.72 11.29
CA THR A 169 -17.71 7.51 10.17
C THR A 169 -16.97 8.81 9.83
N LYS A 170 -15.65 8.82 9.95
CA LYS A 170 -14.77 9.97 9.66
C LYS A 170 -14.04 9.84 8.33
N ALA A 171 -13.68 8.60 7.98
CA ALA A 171 -12.90 8.37 6.77
C ALA A 171 -13.19 7.00 6.14
N ILE A 172 -12.86 6.88 4.87
CA ILE A 172 -12.71 5.63 4.15
C ILE A 172 -11.30 5.57 3.57
N ILE A 173 -10.63 4.44 3.69
CA ILE A 173 -9.32 4.19 3.07
C ILE A 173 -9.51 3.27 1.87
N ILE A 174 -9.02 3.73 0.71
CA ILE A 174 -8.88 2.91 -0.49
C ILE A 174 -7.40 2.76 -0.84
N ASN A 175 -7.04 1.70 -1.56
CA ASN A 175 -5.68 1.47 -2.04
C ASN A 175 -5.75 1.04 -3.51
N SER A 176 -5.17 1.86 -4.41
CA SER A 176 -5.24 1.63 -5.86
C SER A 176 -3.95 2.13 -6.55
N PRO A 177 -3.21 1.26 -7.23
CA PRO A 177 -3.36 -0.21 -7.34
C PRO A 177 -3.32 -0.91 -5.99
N ASN A 178 -4.16 -1.93 -5.82
CA ASN A 178 -4.43 -2.55 -4.53
C ASN A 178 -3.36 -3.57 -4.12
N ASN A 179 -2.99 -3.57 -2.86
CA ASN A 179 -2.34 -4.68 -2.16
C ASN A 179 -3.42 -5.37 -1.29
N PRO A 180 -3.85 -6.60 -1.61
CA PRO A 180 -3.09 -7.66 -2.30
C PRO A 180 -3.52 -7.98 -3.75
N THR A 181 -4.57 -7.39 -4.31
CA THR A 181 -5.21 -7.87 -5.54
C THR A 181 -4.55 -7.40 -6.84
N GLY A 182 -3.78 -6.31 -6.78
CA GLY A 182 -3.26 -5.64 -7.98
C GLY A 182 -4.34 -4.95 -8.84
N GLN A 183 -5.60 -4.87 -8.37
CA GLN A 183 -6.67 -4.22 -9.12
C GLN A 183 -6.60 -2.70 -9.00
N ILE A 184 -7.16 -2.03 -9.99
CA ILE A 184 -7.28 -0.57 -10.07
C ILE A 184 -8.76 -0.23 -10.13
N TYR A 185 -9.23 0.65 -9.24
CA TYR A 185 -10.59 1.16 -9.31
C TYR A 185 -10.75 2.10 -10.51
N SER A 186 -11.84 1.93 -11.25
CA SER A 186 -12.16 2.76 -12.40
C SER A 186 -12.60 4.17 -12.01
N ALA A 187 -12.54 5.11 -12.95
CA ALA A 187 -13.07 6.47 -12.73
C ALA A 187 -14.56 6.48 -12.36
N ALA A 188 -15.34 5.56 -12.95
CA ALA A 188 -16.77 5.42 -12.64
C ALA A 188 -17.01 4.93 -11.20
N GLU A 189 -16.24 3.95 -10.73
CA GLU A 189 -16.32 3.47 -9.35
C GLU A 189 -15.94 4.58 -8.35
N LEU A 190 -14.86 5.33 -8.63
CA LEU A 190 -14.45 6.43 -7.77
C LEU A 190 -15.48 7.56 -7.75
N ALA A 191 -16.07 7.91 -8.89
CA ALA A 191 -17.15 8.89 -8.97
C ALA A 191 -18.38 8.43 -8.17
N GLY A 192 -18.79 7.16 -8.33
CA GLY A 192 -19.88 6.58 -7.55
C GLY A 192 -19.59 6.58 -6.05
N LEU A 193 -18.36 6.28 -5.65
CA LEU A 193 -17.94 6.40 -4.25
C LEU A 193 -18.06 7.84 -3.76
N GLY A 194 -17.59 8.81 -4.55
CA GLY A 194 -17.73 10.24 -4.24
C GLY A 194 -19.19 10.64 -4.03
N GLU A 195 -20.12 10.15 -4.85
CA GLU A 195 -21.56 10.38 -4.67
C GLU A 195 -22.10 9.77 -3.38
N VAL A 196 -21.68 8.54 -3.04
CA VAL A 196 -22.09 7.89 -1.78
C VAL A 196 -21.64 8.71 -0.58
N LEU A 197 -20.37 9.17 -0.59
CA LEU A 197 -19.81 9.99 0.49
C LEU A 197 -20.46 11.37 0.59
N ALA A 198 -20.78 11.99 -0.54
CA ALA A 198 -21.46 13.30 -0.57
C ALA A 198 -22.90 13.26 0.01
N LYS A 199 -23.56 12.10 -0.09
CA LYS A 199 -24.93 11.89 0.45
C LYS A 199 -24.95 11.57 1.95
N ALA A 200 -23.81 11.42 2.60
CA ALA A 200 -23.71 10.99 4.01
C ALA A 200 -24.23 12.02 5.03
N GLY A 201 -24.44 13.28 4.62
CA GLY A 201 -24.90 14.37 5.50
C GLY A 201 -23.85 14.88 6.49
N GLN A 202 -22.62 14.38 6.39
CA GLN A 202 -21.45 14.76 7.18
C GLN A 202 -20.18 14.68 6.33
N THR A 203 -19.11 15.36 6.76
CA THR A 203 -17.82 15.26 6.08
C THR A 203 -17.17 13.92 6.38
N ILE A 204 -16.95 13.10 5.34
CA ILE A 204 -16.19 11.86 5.39
C ILE A 204 -14.99 12.04 4.47
N TYR A 205 -13.78 11.81 4.98
CA TYR A 205 -12.58 11.94 4.16
C TYR A 205 -12.30 10.67 3.37
N LEU A 206 -12.09 10.81 2.05
CA LEU A 206 -11.60 9.73 1.19
C LEU A 206 -10.07 9.77 1.18
N ILE A 207 -9.45 8.73 1.73
CA ILE A 207 -8.00 8.60 1.81
C ILE A 207 -7.57 7.55 0.79
N SER A 208 -6.82 7.96 -0.23
CA SER A 208 -6.26 7.06 -1.24
C SER A 208 -4.80 6.78 -0.93
N ASP A 209 -4.47 5.53 -0.62
CA ASP A 209 -3.10 5.05 -0.45
C ASP A 209 -2.56 4.57 -1.80
N GLU A 210 -1.61 5.33 -2.37
CA GLU A 210 -1.17 5.18 -3.76
C GLU A 210 0.33 4.88 -3.96
N PRO A 211 0.97 4.03 -3.16
CA PRO A 211 2.41 3.76 -3.34
C PRO A 211 2.74 3.02 -4.64
N TYR A 212 1.74 2.42 -5.30
CA TYR A 212 1.90 1.67 -6.55
C TYR A 212 1.41 2.43 -7.78
N ARG A 213 1.02 3.72 -7.66
CA ARG A 213 0.38 4.49 -8.75
C ARG A 213 1.11 4.40 -10.08
N LYS A 214 2.45 4.36 -10.07
CA LYS A 214 3.29 4.29 -11.28
C LYS A 214 3.61 2.86 -11.73
N ILE A 215 3.26 1.85 -10.95
CA ILE A 215 3.47 0.44 -11.31
C ILE A 215 2.17 -0.11 -11.86
N VAL A 216 1.97 0.08 -13.15
CA VAL A 216 0.75 -0.30 -13.87
C VAL A 216 1.12 -1.03 -15.16
N TYR A 217 0.21 -1.85 -15.67
CA TYR A 217 0.41 -2.74 -16.83
C TYR A 217 -0.64 -2.48 -17.89
N ASP A 218 -0.39 -2.95 -19.12
CA ASP A 218 -1.35 -2.97 -20.23
C ASP A 218 -1.99 -1.60 -20.51
N ASN A 219 -1.22 -0.52 -20.37
CA ASN A 219 -1.67 0.87 -20.53
C ASN A 219 -2.81 1.28 -19.58
N HIS A 220 -3.01 0.55 -18.47
CA HIS A 220 -3.92 1.01 -17.42
C HIS A 220 -3.39 2.29 -16.77
N THR A 221 -4.31 3.13 -16.34
CA THR A 221 -4.02 4.35 -15.58
C THR A 221 -4.77 4.34 -14.26
N VAL A 222 -4.23 4.98 -13.24
CA VAL A 222 -4.90 5.17 -11.96
C VAL A 222 -5.67 6.50 -12.04
N PRO A 223 -7.02 6.48 -11.97
CA PRO A 223 -7.80 7.70 -12.08
C PRO A 223 -7.55 8.70 -10.95
N SER A 224 -7.90 9.96 -11.18
CA SER A 224 -7.82 11.03 -10.20
C SER A 224 -8.91 10.88 -9.14
N ILE A 225 -8.53 10.82 -7.86
CA ILE A 225 -9.50 10.88 -6.76
C ILE A 225 -9.96 12.32 -6.49
N PHE A 226 -9.15 13.30 -6.82
CA PHE A 226 -9.50 14.70 -6.65
C PHE A 226 -10.64 15.12 -7.58
N ARG A 227 -10.74 14.49 -8.77
CA ARG A 227 -11.90 14.66 -9.65
C ARG A 227 -13.14 13.92 -9.16
N ALA A 228 -12.96 12.86 -8.39
CA ALA A 228 -14.05 12.04 -7.89
C ALA A 228 -14.73 12.63 -6.64
N TYR A 229 -13.93 13.19 -5.72
CA TYR A 229 -14.46 13.68 -4.45
C TYR A 229 -13.61 14.79 -3.83
N ARG A 230 -14.27 15.91 -3.47
CA ARG A 230 -13.60 17.12 -2.94
C ARG A 230 -12.97 16.94 -1.55
N ASN A 231 -13.51 16.09 -0.70
CA ASN A 231 -12.92 15.83 0.64
C ASN A 231 -11.99 14.62 0.59
N SER A 232 -10.99 14.69 -0.27
CA SER A 232 -10.04 13.59 -0.51
C SER A 232 -8.61 13.98 -0.20
N LEU A 233 -7.85 12.97 0.20
CA LEU A 233 -6.42 13.03 0.48
C LEU A 233 -5.72 11.87 -0.22
N ILE A 234 -4.54 12.13 -0.75
CA ILE A 234 -3.62 11.10 -1.24
C ILE A 234 -2.54 10.91 -0.20
N VAL A 235 -2.23 9.66 0.13
CA VAL A 235 -1.03 9.29 0.86
C VAL A 235 -0.18 8.40 -0.04
N SER A 236 1.12 8.68 -0.11
CA SER A 236 2.00 7.90 -0.96
C SER A 236 3.44 7.90 -0.45
N SER A 237 4.29 7.12 -1.10
CA SER A 237 5.72 7.03 -0.80
C SER A 237 6.51 6.67 -2.06
N TYR A 238 7.81 6.91 -2.00
CA TYR A 238 8.78 6.52 -3.03
C TYR A 238 9.34 5.10 -2.80
N SER A 239 8.67 4.32 -1.95
CA SER A 239 9.10 2.97 -1.57
C SER A 239 9.03 1.97 -2.71
N LYS A 240 8.12 2.16 -3.66
CA LYS A 240 7.81 1.17 -4.69
C LYS A 240 8.25 1.63 -6.08
N ASP A 241 7.81 2.79 -6.48
CA ASP A 241 8.14 3.38 -7.78
C ASP A 241 9.62 3.76 -7.95
N LEU A 242 10.31 4.12 -6.87
CA LEU A 242 11.76 4.37 -6.86
C LEU A 242 12.58 3.25 -6.20
N SER A 243 11.93 2.19 -5.72
CA SER A 243 12.62 1.10 -4.98
C SER A 243 13.40 1.58 -3.75
N LEU A 244 12.81 2.51 -2.97
CA LEU A 244 13.43 3.14 -1.80
C LEU A 244 12.68 2.85 -0.48
N PRO A 245 12.26 1.60 -0.18
CA PRO A 245 11.45 1.34 1.02
C PRO A 245 12.20 1.62 2.32
N GLY A 246 13.51 1.46 2.34
CA GLY A 246 14.38 1.71 3.51
C GLY A 246 14.59 3.19 3.82
N GLU A 247 14.39 4.08 2.86
CA GLU A 247 14.68 5.51 2.98
C GLU A 247 13.57 6.29 3.70
N ARG A 248 12.43 5.69 3.93
CA ARG A 248 11.30 6.22 4.70
C ARG A 248 10.86 7.61 4.25
N ILE A 249 10.62 7.81 2.96
CA ILE A 249 10.17 9.09 2.38
C ILE A 249 8.83 8.94 1.66
N GLY A 250 7.91 9.88 1.91
CA GLY A 250 6.58 9.92 1.34
C GLY A 250 5.93 11.28 1.54
N TYR A 251 4.65 11.37 1.27
CA TYR A 251 3.89 12.61 1.36
C TYR A 251 2.40 12.36 1.59
N ILE A 252 1.71 13.42 2.03
CA ILE A 252 0.28 13.61 1.98
C ILE A 252 0.02 14.74 0.98
N ALA A 253 -0.94 14.57 0.08
CA ALA A 253 -1.51 15.66 -0.73
C ALA A 253 -3.00 15.78 -0.43
N VAL A 254 -3.48 16.99 -0.20
CA VAL A 254 -4.91 17.26 0.05
C VAL A 254 -5.55 17.88 -1.18
N TYR A 255 -6.84 17.64 -1.39
CA TYR A 255 -7.62 18.36 -2.41
C TYR A 255 -7.48 19.87 -2.19
N PRO A 256 -7.14 20.67 -3.21
CA PRO A 256 -6.79 22.10 -3.03
C PRO A 256 -7.87 22.96 -2.40
N GLU A 257 -9.13 22.62 -2.59
CA GLU A 257 -10.31 23.35 -2.05
C GLU A 257 -11.05 22.52 -0.99
N ILE A 258 -10.33 21.64 -0.27
CA ILE A 258 -10.92 20.83 0.81
C ILE A 258 -11.46 21.74 1.90
N GLU A 259 -12.63 21.39 2.43
CA GLU A 259 -13.25 22.16 3.52
C GLU A 259 -12.37 22.16 4.77
N GLY A 260 -12.20 23.32 5.40
CA GLY A 260 -11.37 23.44 6.60
C GLY A 260 -9.87 23.19 6.36
N LYS A 261 -9.38 23.37 5.14
CA LYS A 261 -8.01 23.07 4.71
C LYS A 261 -6.94 23.54 5.69
N ALA A 262 -7.01 24.78 6.15
CA ALA A 262 -5.99 25.35 7.05
C ALA A 262 -5.93 24.60 8.40
N GLN A 263 -7.10 24.27 8.96
CA GLN A 263 -7.20 23.51 10.20
C GLN A 263 -6.71 22.07 10.02
N LEU A 264 -7.11 21.41 8.93
CA LEU A 264 -6.70 20.05 8.60
C LEU A 264 -5.18 19.93 8.43
N LEU A 265 -4.58 20.81 7.63
CA LEU A 265 -3.12 20.83 7.41
C LEU A 265 -2.38 21.22 8.69
N GLY A 266 -2.90 22.15 9.48
CA GLY A 266 -2.36 22.50 10.79
C GLY A 266 -2.36 21.31 11.76
N ALA A 267 -3.47 20.58 11.83
CA ALA A 267 -3.59 19.37 12.65
C ALA A 267 -2.64 18.25 12.18
N MET A 268 -2.54 18.00 10.87
CA MET A 268 -1.61 16.99 10.32
C MET A 268 -0.15 17.38 10.54
N THR A 269 0.20 18.67 10.39
CA THR A 269 1.56 19.17 10.66
C THR A 269 1.93 19.00 12.13
N LEU A 270 0.99 19.31 13.04
CA LEU A 270 1.16 19.06 14.47
C LEU A 270 1.28 17.56 14.76
N ALA A 271 0.41 16.73 14.17
CA ALA A 271 0.45 15.27 14.33
C ALA A 271 1.80 14.69 13.90
N ASN A 272 2.34 15.12 12.74
CA ASN A 272 3.65 14.71 12.25
C ASN A 272 4.76 15.01 13.28
N ARG A 273 4.68 16.16 13.96
CA ARG A 273 5.63 16.54 15.00
C ARG A 273 5.47 15.69 16.27
N ILE A 274 4.26 15.58 16.81
CA ILE A 274 4.02 14.94 18.12
C ILE A 274 4.04 13.42 18.10
N LEU A 275 3.90 12.80 16.92
CA LEU A 275 4.15 11.37 16.72
C LEU A 275 5.64 11.03 16.78
N GLY A 276 6.51 12.03 16.91
CA GLY A 276 7.95 11.86 17.00
C GLY A 276 8.67 11.80 15.64
N PHE A 277 7.93 11.95 14.53
CA PHE A 277 8.55 12.02 13.20
C PHE A 277 9.27 13.36 12.99
N VAL A 278 8.69 14.45 13.48
CA VAL A 278 9.16 15.84 13.41
C VAL A 278 9.23 16.33 11.97
N ASN A 279 10.07 15.69 11.15
CA ASN A 279 10.23 15.93 9.70
C ASN A 279 10.52 14.62 8.97
N ALA A 280 10.18 14.56 7.70
CA ALA A 280 10.73 13.55 6.80
C ALA A 280 12.26 13.75 6.64
N PRO A 281 13.05 12.70 6.32
CA PRO A 281 14.52 12.78 6.25
C PRO A 281 15.01 13.89 5.31
N ALA A 282 15.83 14.81 5.83
CA ALA A 282 16.26 16.02 5.13
C ALA A 282 16.98 15.75 3.80
N LEU A 283 17.88 14.77 3.77
CA LEU A 283 18.57 14.36 2.56
C LEU A 283 17.59 13.81 1.53
N MET A 284 16.72 12.91 1.95
CA MET A 284 15.77 12.23 1.05
C MET A 284 14.74 13.18 0.47
N GLN A 285 14.28 14.18 1.22
CA GLN A 285 13.40 15.21 0.66
C GLN A 285 14.05 15.88 -0.54
N ARG A 286 15.32 16.30 -0.41
CA ARG A 286 16.08 16.95 -1.50
C ARG A 286 16.27 16.00 -2.69
N VAL A 287 16.58 14.74 -2.43
CA VAL A 287 16.75 13.71 -3.48
C VAL A 287 15.47 13.50 -4.25
N VAL A 288 14.34 13.29 -3.58
CA VAL A 288 13.09 13.00 -4.29
C VAL A 288 12.53 14.22 -5.03
N ALA A 289 12.90 15.45 -4.64
CA ALA A 289 12.52 16.64 -5.42
C ALA A 289 13.07 16.59 -6.87
N GLU A 290 14.23 16.00 -7.05
CA GLU A 290 14.85 15.84 -8.39
C GLU A 290 14.35 14.60 -9.15
N LEU A 291 13.61 13.71 -8.47
CA LEU A 291 13.17 12.43 -9.03
C LEU A 291 11.67 12.40 -9.37
N GLN A 292 11.00 13.55 -9.38
CA GLN A 292 9.59 13.59 -9.74
C GLN A 292 9.39 13.07 -11.17
N GLY A 293 8.42 12.17 -11.37
CA GLY A 293 8.18 11.51 -12.65
C GLY A 293 9.11 10.31 -12.96
N VAL A 294 10.20 10.12 -12.21
CA VAL A 294 11.10 8.95 -12.37
C VAL A 294 10.47 7.71 -11.74
N THR A 295 10.68 6.54 -12.33
CA THR A 295 10.24 5.25 -11.80
C THR A 295 11.23 4.14 -12.21
N VAL A 296 11.20 3.02 -11.51
CA VAL A 296 11.88 1.78 -11.93
C VAL A 296 11.33 1.29 -13.27
N ASP A 297 12.08 0.42 -13.95
CA ASP A 297 11.61 -0.19 -15.20
C ASP A 297 10.42 -1.14 -14.94
N CYS A 298 9.20 -0.61 -15.10
CA CYS A 298 7.96 -1.37 -14.92
C CYS A 298 7.80 -2.53 -15.94
N SER A 299 8.54 -2.52 -17.06
CA SER A 299 8.48 -3.61 -18.04
C SER A 299 9.00 -4.94 -17.46
N ILE A 300 9.92 -4.87 -16.50
CA ILE A 300 10.42 -6.04 -15.77
C ILE A 300 9.29 -6.67 -14.94
N TYR A 301 8.53 -5.86 -14.20
CA TYR A 301 7.38 -6.37 -13.44
C TYR A 301 6.25 -6.83 -14.36
N ALA A 302 6.02 -6.18 -15.50
CA ALA A 302 5.03 -6.64 -16.49
C ALA A 302 5.37 -8.05 -17.00
N ARG A 303 6.63 -8.30 -17.39
CA ARG A 303 7.11 -9.62 -17.83
C ARG A 303 6.96 -10.67 -16.73
N ARG A 304 7.31 -10.35 -15.48
CA ARG A 304 7.15 -11.25 -14.32
C ARG A 304 5.70 -11.58 -14.04
N ARG A 305 4.81 -10.59 -14.16
CA ARG A 305 3.36 -10.79 -14.07
C ARG A 305 2.88 -11.80 -15.11
N GLU A 306 3.26 -11.61 -16.38
CA GLU A 306 2.88 -12.52 -17.47
C GLU A 306 3.40 -13.94 -17.21
N LEU A 307 4.66 -14.07 -16.82
CA LEU A 307 5.25 -15.35 -16.45
C LEU A 307 4.48 -16.02 -15.30
N PHE A 308 4.14 -15.27 -14.26
CA PHE A 308 3.41 -15.83 -13.12
C PHE A 308 1.96 -16.16 -13.45
N CYS A 309 1.28 -15.34 -14.25
CA CYS A 309 -0.05 -15.66 -14.77
C CYS A 309 -0.01 -16.99 -15.55
N LYS A 310 0.99 -17.20 -16.40
CA LYS A 310 1.18 -18.44 -17.14
C LYS A 310 1.37 -19.63 -16.18
N VAL A 311 2.28 -19.52 -15.21
CA VAL A 311 2.57 -20.58 -14.22
C VAL A 311 1.31 -20.97 -13.45
N LEU A 312 0.54 -20.00 -12.95
CA LEU A 312 -0.67 -20.27 -12.18
C LEU A 312 -1.81 -20.84 -13.05
N SER A 313 -1.98 -20.33 -14.27
CA SER A 313 -2.99 -20.83 -15.23
C SER A 313 -2.70 -22.28 -15.64
N GLU A 314 -1.45 -22.61 -15.96
CA GLU A 314 -1.03 -23.98 -16.32
C GLU A 314 -1.14 -24.94 -15.15
N ALA A 315 -0.98 -24.45 -13.91
CA ALA A 315 -1.22 -25.22 -12.71
C ALA A 315 -2.69 -25.40 -12.37
N GLY A 316 -3.60 -24.58 -12.93
CA GLY A 316 -5.05 -24.69 -12.77
C GLY A 316 -5.62 -23.84 -11.62
N TYR A 317 -4.96 -22.74 -11.26
CA TYR A 317 -5.47 -21.79 -10.26
C TYR A 317 -6.42 -20.77 -10.87
N GLU A 318 -7.44 -20.39 -10.09
CA GLU A 318 -8.37 -19.31 -10.41
C GLU A 318 -7.87 -18.00 -9.84
N PHE A 319 -7.70 -16.97 -10.68
CA PHE A 319 -7.26 -15.64 -10.28
C PHE A 319 -7.69 -14.57 -11.30
N ILE A 320 -7.70 -13.31 -10.86
CA ILE A 320 -7.88 -12.15 -11.74
C ILE A 320 -6.50 -11.55 -11.98
N PRO A 321 -6.05 -11.40 -13.25
CA PRO A 321 -4.76 -10.79 -13.54
C PRO A 321 -4.65 -9.40 -12.95
N PRO A 322 -3.53 -9.06 -12.27
CA PRO A 322 -3.35 -7.74 -11.69
C PRO A 322 -3.13 -6.69 -12.79
N LYS A 323 -3.73 -5.51 -12.60
CA LYS A 323 -3.59 -4.34 -13.46
C LYS A 323 -2.42 -3.45 -13.04
N GLY A 324 -1.98 -3.58 -11.79
CA GLY A 324 -0.87 -2.82 -11.21
C GLY A 324 -0.32 -3.48 -9.95
N ALA A 325 0.56 -2.76 -9.24
CA ALA A 325 1.35 -3.28 -8.12
C ALA A 325 2.19 -4.51 -8.55
N PHE A 326 2.62 -5.35 -7.63
CA PHE A 326 3.37 -6.56 -7.95
C PHE A 326 2.87 -7.76 -7.10
N TYR A 327 1.53 -7.92 -7.07
CA TYR A 327 0.86 -8.99 -6.33
C TYR A 327 -0.10 -9.78 -7.20
N MET A 328 -0.16 -11.08 -6.95
CA MET A 328 -1.21 -11.99 -7.39
C MET A 328 -2.05 -12.37 -6.17
N PHE A 329 -3.38 -12.49 -6.37
CA PHE A 329 -4.29 -12.87 -5.30
C PHE A 329 -5.22 -14.00 -5.76
N PRO A 330 -4.68 -15.22 -5.96
CA PRO A 330 -5.45 -16.37 -6.40
C PRO A 330 -6.42 -16.84 -5.33
N LYS A 331 -7.49 -17.50 -5.77
CA LYS A 331 -8.42 -18.23 -4.92
C LYS A 331 -7.75 -19.48 -4.37
N SER A 332 -7.91 -19.75 -3.09
CA SER A 332 -7.45 -20.98 -2.46
C SER A 332 -8.27 -22.19 -2.97
N PRO A 333 -7.62 -23.30 -3.33
CA PRO A 333 -8.32 -24.51 -3.76
C PRO A 333 -9.18 -25.15 -2.67
N ILE A 334 -8.92 -24.85 -1.40
CA ILE A 334 -9.68 -25.31 -0.24
C ILE A 334 -10.10 -24.12 0.61
N ALA A 335 -11.17 -24.28 1.38
CA ALA A 335 -11.74 -23.19 2.20
C ALA A 335 -10.78 -22.65 3.26
N ASP A 336 -9.92 -23.51 3.83
CA ASP A 336 -8.88 -23.10 4.75
C ASP A 336 -7.62 -22.65 4.00
N ASP A 337 -7.55 -21.35 3.71
CA ASP A 337 -6.41 -20.71 3.04
C ASP A 337 -5.10 -20.81 3.83
N ALA A 338 -5.14 -20.91 5.17
CA ALA A 338 -3.95 -21.11 5.97
C ALA A 338 -3.41 -22.53 5.84
N GLN A 339 -4.29 -23.53 5.80
CA GLN A 339 -3.91 -24.91 5.52
C GLN A 339 -3.30 -25.02 4.11
N PHE A 340 -3.90 -24.35 3.12
CA PHE A 340 -3.39 -24.33 1.76
C PHE A 340 -1.99 -23.72 1.66
N VAL A 341 -1.75 -22.59 2.32
CA VAL A 341 -0.42 -21.97 2.37
C VAL A 341 0.60 -22.91 3.06
N GLY A 342 0.16 -23.73 4.01
CA GLY A 342 0.96 -24.81 4.57
C GLY A 342 1.40 -25.84 3.51
N LEU A 343 0.49 -26.29 2.64
CA LEU A 343 0.83 -27.20 1.52
C LEU A 343 1.80 -26.55 0.52
N LEU A 344 1.67 -25.24 0.27
CA LEU A 344 2.66 -24.51 -0.54
C LEU A 344 4.04 -24.52 0.13
N ALA A 345 4.11 -24.33 1.45
CA ALA A 345 5.37 -24.33 2.19
C ALA A 345 6.08 -25.72 2.17
N GLU A 346 5.32 -26.83 2.15
CA GLU A 346 5.86 -28.18 1.93
C GLU A 346 6.57 -28.29 0.57
N GLU A 347 6.08 -27.57 -0.44
CA GLU A 347 6.69 -27.43 -1.76
C GLU A 347 7.75 -26.32 -1.84
N LYS A 348 8.17 -25.77 -0.71
CA LYS A 348 9.13 -24.65 -0.58
C LYS A 348 8.67 -23.37 -1.27
N ILE A 349 7.35 -23.17 -1.38
CA ILE A 349 6.71 -21.96 -1.91
C ILE A 349 6.09 -21.22 -0.75
N LEU A 350 6.45 -19.95 -0.59
CA LEU A 350 5.91 -19.09 0.46
C LEU A 350 4.94 -18.07 -0.12
N GLY A 351 3.73 -18.07 0.38
CA GLY A 351 2.68 -17.07 0.13
C GLY A 351 2.08 -16.61 1.45
N VAL A 352 1.11 -15.72 1.40
CA VAL A 352 0.40 -15.22 2.59
C VAL A 352 -1.09 -15.53 2.46
N PRO A 353 -1.72 -16.19 3.45
CA PRO A 353 -3.14 -16.53 3.37
C PRO A 353 -4.01 -15.28 3.34
N GLY A 354 -5.12 -15.33 2.59
CA GLY A 354 -6.02 -14.21 2.35
C GLY A 354 -6.71 -13.69 3.61
N ARG A 355 -6.90 -14.56 4.61
CA ARG A 355 -7.40 -14.13 5.94
C ARG A 355 -6.52 -13.06 6.58
N GLY A 356 -5.22 -13.00 6.25
CA GLY A 356 -4.31 -11.94 6.66
C GLY A 356 -4.62 -10.58 6.03
N PHE A 357 -5.45 -10.54 4.99
CA PHE A 357 -5.91 -9.33 4.29
C PHE A 357 -7.43 -9.11 4.47
N GLY A 358 -8.04 -9.80 5.44
CA GLY A 358 -9.48 -9.72 5.68
C GLY A 358 -10.36 -10.50 4.69
N MET A 359 -9.77 -11.32 3.81
CA MET A 359 -10.50 -12.10 2.81
C MET A 359 -10.05 -13.58 2.78
N PRO A 360 -10.61 -14.43 3.67
CA PRO A 360 -10.36 -15.87 3.66
C PRO A 360 -10.72 -16.51 2.32
N GLY A 361 -10.10 -17.65 2.02
CA GLY A 361 -10.34 -18.39 0.77
C GLY A 361 -9.53 -17.90 -0.42
N TYR A 362 -8.54 -17.02 -0.17
CA TYR A 362 -7.55 -16.54 -1.14
C TYR A 362 -6.14 -16.65 -0.57
N PHE A 363 -5.12 -16.35 -1.36
CA PHE A 363 -3.74 -16.19 -0.89
C PHE A 363 -3.00 -15.19 -1.75
N ARG A 364 -2.04 -14.47 -1.15
CA ARG A 364 -1.24 -13.47 -1.86
C ARG A 364 0.14 -14.01 -2.20
N LEU A 365 0.59 -13.73 -3.42
CA LEU A 365 1.94 -13.94 -3.91
C LEU A 365 2.51 -12.62 -4.43
N ALA A 366 3.71 -12.24 -3.99
CA ALA A 366 4.43 -11.08 -4.50
C ALA A 366 5.39 -11.52 -5.61
N PHE A 367 5.35 -10.87 -6.78
CA PHE A 367 6.24 -11.20 -7.90
C PHE A 367 7.39 -10.22 -8.11
N CYS A 368 7.74 -9.45 -7.07
CA CYS A 368 8.98 -8.68 -7.02
C CYS A 368 10.16 -9.60 -6.63
N VAL A 369 10.43 -10.57 -7.49
CA VAL A 369 11.51 -11.58 -7.38
C VAL A 369 12.03 -11.89 -8.78
N GLU A 370 13.18 -12.52 -8.90
CA GLU A 370 13.75 -12.91 -10.19
C GLU A 370 12.86 -13.89 -10.97
N ASP A 371 12.86 -13.79 -12.30
CA ASP A 371 12.11 -14.65 -13.22
C ASP A 371 12.38 -16.15 -12.97
N ALA A 372 13.62 -16.49 -12.61
CA ALA A 372 14.03 -17.88 -12.31
C ALA A 372 13.29 -18.45 -11.08
N VAL A 373 12.97 -17.63 -10.08
CA VAL A 373 12.22 -18.04 -8.89
C VAL A 373 10.78 -18.39 -9.27
N ILE A 374 10.15 -17.54 -10.13
CA ILE A 374 8.79 -17.79 -10.62
C ILE A 374 8.74 -19.08 -11.45
N SER A 375 9.67 -19.23 -12.40
CA SER A 375 9.71 -20.40 -13.27
C SER A 375 9.90 -21.69 -12.47
N ARG A 376 10.80 -21.69 -11.49
CA ARG A 376 11.10 -22.84 -10.64
C ARG A 376 9.92 -23.29 -9.78
N SER A 377 9.01 -22.40 -9.41
CA SER A 377 7.85 -22.72 -8.59
C SER A 377 6.75 -23.51 -9.32
N ALA A 378 6.78 -23.59 -10.65
CA ALA A 378 5.68 -24.12 -11.47
C ALA A 378 5.24 -25.55 -11.06
N GLU A 379 6.18 -26.47 -10.91
CA GLU A 379 5.86 -27.85 -10.53
C GLU A 379 5.40 -27.96 -9.06
N GLY A 380 5.92 -27.11 -8.17
CA GLY A 380 5.46 -27.05 -6.77
C GLY A 380 3.99 -26.59 -6.68
N PHE A 381 3.57 -25.60 -7.47
CA PHE A 381 2.17 -25.19 -7.52
C PHE A 381 1.25 -26.32 -8.00
N LYS A 382 1.63 -27.09 -9.01
CA LYS A 382 0.86 -28.25 -9.47
C LYS A 382 0.70 -29.31 -8.38
N ARG A 383 1.81 -29.62 -7.66
CA ARG A 383 1.77 -30.62 -6.57
C ARG A 383 0.95 -30.14 -5.39
N ALA A 384 1.08 -28.88 -4.97
CA ALA A 384 0.28 -28.30 -3.90
C ALA A 384 -1.23 -28.32 -4.24
N LEU A 385 -1.60 -27.98 -5.49
CA LEU A 385 -2.98 -28.08 -5.94
C LEU A 385 -3.50 -29.52 -5.91
N ALA A 386 -2.68 -30.49 -6.36
CA ALA A 386 -3.04 -31.92 -6.33
C ALA A 386 -3.20 -32.43 -4.89
N ALA A 387 -2.37 -31.97 -3.95
CA ALA A 387 -2.51 -32.29 -2.53
C ALA A 387 -3.79 -31.68 -1.93
N ALA A 388 -4.10 -30.43 -2.25
CA ALA A 388 -5.31 -29.76 -1.80
C ALA A 388 -6.58 -30.45 -2.26
N LYS A 389 -6.64 -30.92 -3.53
CA LYS A 389 -7.79 -31.69 -4.09
C LYS A 389 -8.06 -33.02 -3.40
N LYS A 390 -7.10 -33.57 -2.65
CA LYS A 390 -7.31 -34.79 -1.85
C LYS A 390 -7.91 -34.49 -0.48
N LEU A 391 -7.91 -33.22 -0.07
CA LEU A 391 -8.47 -32.75 1.21
C LEU A 391 -9.87 -32.15 1.06
N ALA A 392 -10.27 -31.81 -0.18
CA ALA A 392 -11.58 -31.27 -0.52
C ALA A 392 -12.57 -32.42 -0.81
#